data_aeb12f81a8f30bf7771739c5b0bf1d2b
#
_entry.id   aeb12f81a8f30bf7771739c5b0bf1d2b
#
_cell.length_a   1.000
_cell.length_b   1.000
_cell.length_c   1.000
_cell.angle_alpha   90.00
_cell.angle_beta   90.00
_cell.angle_gamma   90.00
#
_symmetry.space_group_name_H-M   'P 1'
#
loop_
_entity.id
_entity.type
_entity.pdbx_description
1 polymer ?
#
loop_
_entity_poly.entity_id
_entity_poly.type
_entity_poly.pdbx_seq_one_letter_code
_entity_poly.pdbx_strand_id
1 'polypeptide(L)'
;MHTALHLMCSIIPLGVTGGQIGYNKSRLDFNDPNKEINKEELEKKINLLVEENHEVTSEVIDSKILDEKPELVRTMSVKPPQTNDKIRLIKIGNVDLQPCGGTHVKSTKEIGKIEIGKIENKGKMNRRVNLILSDKLLMKNLT
;
A
#
# COMPACT_ATOMS: atom_id res chain seq x y z
N MET A 1 -3.80 -2.89 8.56
CA MET A 1 -2.38 -2.80 8.14
C MET A 1 -2.18 -2.94 6.63
N HIS A 2 -2.73 -3.98 6.01
CA HIS A 2 -2.53 -4.24 4.57
C HIS A 2 -2.96 -3.05 3.69
N THR A 3 -4.14 -2.46 3.98
CA THR A 3 -4.59 -1.28 3.25
C THR A 3 -3.63 -0.10 3.41
N ALA A 4 -3.03 0.07 4.58
CA ALA A 4 -2.01 1.11 4.80
C ALA A 4 -0.80 0.93 3.89
N LEU A 5 -0.37 -0.31 3.66
CA LEU A 5 0.73 -0.60 2.74
C LEU A 5 0.35 -0.27 1.29
N HIS A 6 -0.91 -0.53 0.88
CA HIS A 6 -1.41 -0.10 -0.43
C HIS A 6 -1.36 1.41 -0.59
N LEU A 7 -1.76 2.16 0.44
CA LEU A 7 -1.66 3.63 0.42
C LEU A 7 -0.22 4.08 0.25
N MET A 8 0.71 3.42 0.93
CA MET A 8 2.13 3.74 0.79
C MET A 8 2.62 3.52 -0.65
N CYS A 9 2.22 2.42 -1.28
CA CYS A 9 2.54 2.16 -2.69
C CYS A 9 1.99 3.24 -3.62
N SER A 10 0.81 3.79 -3.33
CA SER A 10 0.20 4.84 -4.15
C SER A 10 0.96 6.17 -4.07
N ILE A 11 1.61 6.44 -2.95
CA ILE A 11 2.36 7.69 -2.72
C ILE A 11 3.78 7.59 -3.28
N ILE A 12 4.42 6.43 -3.13
CA ILE A 12 5.81 6.21 -3.54
C ILE A 12 5.84 5.53 -4.91
N PRO A 13 6.17 6.27 -5.99
CA PRO A 13 6.15 5.74 -7.35
C PRO A 13 7.43 4.96 -7.68
N LEU A 14 7.87 4.12 -6.77
CA LEU A 14 9.08 3.31 -6.90
C LEU A 14 8.73 1.83 -6.80
N GLY A 15 9.54 0.98 -7.41
CA GLY A 15 9.31 -0.47 -7.38
C GLY A 15 9.49 -1.06 -5.99
N VAL A 16 8.55 -1.89 -5.57
CA VAL A 16 8.64 -2.65 -4.32
C VAL A 16 9.53 -3.87 -4.56
N THR A 17 10.54 -4.05 -3.73
CA THR A 17 11.48 -5.16 -3.83
C THR A 17 11.30 -6.23 -2.75
N GLY A 18 10.54 -5.93 -1.71
CA GLY A 18 10.23 -6.86 -0.64
C GLY A 18 9.35 -6.22 0.41
N GLY A 19 8.95 -7.01 1.39
CA GLY A 19 8.14 -6.50 2.47
C GLY A 19 7.75 -7.57 3.47
N GLN A 20 7.20 -7.12 4.59
CA GLN A 20 6.66 -7.99 5.62
C GLN A 20 5.49 -7.30 6.29
N ILE A 21 4.37 -7.99 6.36
CA ILE A 21 3.14 -7.48 6.97
C ILE A 21 3.01 -8.03 8.39
N GLY A 22 2.90 -7.13 9.36
CA GLY A 22 2.61 -7.47 10.74
C GLY A 22 1.30 -6.83 11.19
N TYR A 23 0.87 -7.13 12.40
CA TYR A 23 -0.39 -6.62 12.94
C TYR A 23 -0.37 -5.11 13.16
N ASN A 24 0.62 -4.60 13.87
CA ASN A 24 0.75 -3.18 14.20
C ASN A 24 2.01 -2.53 13.61
N LYS A 25 2.92 -3.33 13.08
CA LYS A 25 4.14 -2.87 12.43
C LYS A 25 4.37 -3.68 11.16
N SER A 26 4.68 -2.98 10.09
CA SER A 26 4.99 -3.58 8.79
C SER A 26 6.09 -2.83 8.11
N ARG A 27 6.60 -3.37 7.02
CA ARG A 27 7.66 -2.72 6.24
C ARG A 27 7.49 -3.02 4.77
N LEU A 28 7.92 -2.08 3.94
CA LEU A 28 8.11 -2.28 2.51
C LEU A 28 9.50 -1.79 2.12
N ASP A 29 10.14 -2.53 1.25
CA ASP A 29 11.42 -2.17 0.69
C ASP A 29 11.19 -1.68 -0.73
N PHE A 30 11.76 -0.51 -1.07
CA PHE A 30 11.61 0.12 -2.37
C PHE A 30 12.96 0.23 -3.07
N ASN A 31 12.94 0.13 -4.38
CA ASN A 31 14.11 0.46 -5.20
C ASN A 31 14.25 1.97 -5.25
N ASP A 32 15.11 2.51 -4.39
CA ASP A 32 15.29 3.96 -4.20
C ASP A 32 16.80 4.31 -4.15
N PRO A 33 17.54 4.15 -5.26
CA PRO A 33 18.98 4.42 -5.28
C PRO A 33 19.33 5.89 -5.05
N ASN A 34 18.40 6.80 -5.36
CA ASN A 34 18.62 8.26 -5.25
C ASN A 34 18.10 8.83 -3.93
N LYS A 35 17.63 7.99 -3.02
CA LYS A 35 17.11 8.39 -1.70
C LYS A 35 16.03 9.46 -1.80
N GLU A 36 15.05 9.22 -2.67
CA GLU A 36 13.95 10.16 -2.93
C GLU A 36 12.85 10.12 -1.86
N ILE A 37 12.77 9.03 -1.09
CA ILE A 37 11.72 8.88 -0.07
C ILE A 37 12.00 9.81 1.10
N ASN A 38 11.04 10.71 1.38
CA ASN A 38 11.09 11.64 2.51
C ASN A 38 10.08 11.21 3.58
N LYS A 39 10.57 10.97 4.78
CA LYS A 39 9.77 10.46 5.90
C LYS A 39 8.62 11.38 6.29
N GLU A 40 8.90 12.65 6.51
CA GLU A 40 7.91 13.62 6.97
C GLU A 40 6.81 13.85 5.93
N GLU A 41 7.20 13.96 4.67
CA GLU A 41 6.28 14.13 3.57
C GLU A 41 5.40 12.90 3.37
N LEU A 42 6.00 11.70 3.46
CA LEU A 42 5.27 10.45 3.35
C LEU A 42 4.23 10.31 4.46
N GLU A 43 4.63 10.58 5.71
CA GLU A 43 3.74 10.47 6.87
C GLU A 43 2.55 11.43 6.75
N LYS A 44 2.81 12.66 6.32
CA LYS A 44 1.76 13.64 6.10
C LYS A 44 0.78 13.22 5.01
N LYS A 45 1.30 12.77 3.88
CA LYS A 45 0.46 12.35 2.74
C LYS A 45 -0.38 11.12 3.05
N ILE A 46 0.21 10.12 3.70
CA ILE A 46 -0.51 8.88 3.99
C ILE A 46 -1.63 9.12 5.02
N ASN A 47 -1.40 9.95 6.03
CA ASN A 47 -2.43 10.30 7.00
C ASN A 47 -3.54 11.15 6.38
N LEU A 48 -3.21 12.00 5.42
CA LEU A 48 -4.22 12.74 4.67
C LEU A 48 -5.15 11.79 3.93
N LEU A 49 -4.61 10.78 3.26
CA LEU A 49 -5.41 9.76 2.56
C LEU A 49 -6.32 8.98 3.52
N VAL A 50 -5.83 8.68 4.73
CA VAL A 50 -6.66 8.06 5.77
C VAL A 50 -7.84 8.95 6.14
N GLU A 51 -7.58 10.23 6.41
CA GLU A 51 -8.60 11.20 6.82
C GLU A 51 -9.62 11.50 5.73
N GLU A 52 -9.23 11.41 4.46
CA GLU A 52 -10.13 11.58 3.33
C GLU A 52 -11.17 10.48 3.22
N ASN A 53 -10.99 9.39 3.95
CA ASN A 53 -11.95 8.29 4.07
C ASN A 53 -12.37 7.67 2.73
N HIS A 54 -11.40 7.20 1.98
CA HIS A 54 -11.64 6.54 0.70
C HIS A 54 -12.27 5.15 0.89
N GLU A 55 -13.24 4.84 0.07
CA GLU A 55 -13.86 3.51 0.05
C GLU A 55 -12.89 2.48 -0.54
N VAL A 56 -12.82 1.32 0.10
CA VAL A 56 -11.99 0.20 -0.36
C VAL A 56 -12.91 -0.89 -0.90
N THR A 57 -12.78 -1.19 -2.18
CA THR A 57 -13.62 -2.17 -2.87
C THR A 57 -12.79 -3.26 -3.50
N SER A 58 -13.40 -4.42 -3.72
CA SER A 58 -12.76 -5.53 -4.42
C SER A 58 -13.58 -5.95 -5.62
N GLU A 59 -12.91 -6.35 -6.69
CA GLU A 59 -13.51 -6.84 -7.90
C GLU A 59 -12.69 -8.01 -8.43
N VAL A 60 -13.36 -9.06 -8.87
CA VAL A 60 -12.71 -10.20 -9.51
C VAL A 60 -12.91 -10.07 -11.01
N ILE A 61 -11.82 -10.04 -11.75
CA ILE A 61 -11.85 -9.94 -13.20
C ILE A 61 -11.12 -11.13 -13.83
N ASP A 62 -11.47 -11.43 -15.08
CA ASP A 62 -10.72 -12.40 -15.87
C ASP A 62 -9.41 -11.74 -16.33
N SER A 63 -8.30 -12.48 -16.23
CA SER A 63 -6.99 -11.97 -16.64
C SER A 63 -6.95 -11.53 -18.11
N LYS A 64 -7.81 -12.08 -18.95
CA LYS A 64 -7.93 -11.69 -20.36
C LYS A 64 -8.34 -10.22 -20.52
N ILE A 65 -9.10 -9.68 -19.58
CA ILE A 65 -9.50 -8.26 -19.60
C ILE A 65 -8.29 -7.36 -19.54
N LEU A 66 -7.24 -7.77 -18.83
CA LEU A 66 -6.00 -6.99 -18.72
C LEU A 66 -5.26 -6.91 -20.06
N ASP A 67 -5.33 -7.96 -20.88
CA ASP A 67 -4.73 -7.95 -22.22
C ASP A 67 -5.51 -7.05 -23.17
N GLU A 68 -6.83 -6.98 -23.00
CA GLU A 68 -7.71 -6.14 -23.80
C GLU A 68 -7.68 -4.67 -23.39
N LYS A 69 -7.33 -4.38 -22.12
CA LYS A 69 -7.31 -3.03 -21.54
C LYS A 69 -5.94 -2.73 -20.91
N PRO A 70 -4.90 -2.56 -21.74
CA PRO A 70 -3.56 -2.28 -21.20
C PRO A 70 -3.48 -0.99 -20.39
N GLU A 71 -4.37 -0.03 -20.63
CA GLU A 71 -4.47 1.20 -19.85
C GLU A 71 -4.83 0.93 -18.38
N LEU A 72 -5.59 -0.12 -18.11
CA LEU A 72 -5.94 -0.51 -16.74
C LEU A 72 -4.71 -0.97 -15.98
N VAL A 73 -3.84 -1.75 -16.61
CA VAL A 73 -2.59 -2.22 -16.02
C VAL A 73 -1.67 -1.05 -15.68
N ARG A 74 -1.63 -0.03 -16.52
CA ARG A 74 -0.80 1.16 -16.30
C ARG A 74 -1.23 1.97 -15.08
N THR A 75 -2.51 1.90 -14.70
CA THR A 75 -3.01 2.60 -13.51
C THR A 75 -2.75 1.83 -12.21
N MET A 76 -2.30 0.59 -12.30
CA MET A 76 -2.02 -0.23 -11.12
C MET A 76 -0.67 0.11 -10.52
N SER A 77 -0.62 0.26 -9.20
CA SER A 77 0.62 0.49 -8.45
C SER A 77 1.52 -0.75 -8.43
N VAL A 78 0.93 -1.93 -8.57
CA VAL A 78 1.63 -3.20 -8.67
C VAL A 78 1.09 -3.93 -9.90
N LYS A 79 1.98 -4.45 -10.73
CA LYS A 79 1.59 -5.18 -11.93
C LYS A 79 0.94 -6.52 -11.57
N PRO A 80 -0.15 -6.91 -12.27
CA PRO A 80 -0.79 -8.18 -12.04
C PRO A 80 0.12 -9.35 -12.46
N PRO A 81 -0.02 -10.51 -11.79
CA PRO A 81 0.69 -11.70 -12.21
C PRO A 81 0.19 -12.16 -13.58
N GLN A 82 1.07 -12.71 -14.39
CA GLN A 82 0.69 -13.34 -15.65
C GLN A 82 0.10 -14.71 -15.36
N THR A 83 -1.22 -14.78 -15.40
CA THR A 83 -1.97 -16.02 -15.14
C THR A 83 -3.14 -16.11 -16.09
N ASN A 84 -3.64 -17.30 -16.35
CA ASN A 84 -4.83 -17.53 -17.15
C ASN A 84 -6.11 -17.57 -16.30
N ASP A 85 -5.98 -17.30 -15.01
CA ASP A 85 -7.08 -17.35 -14.06
C ASP A 85 -7.66 -15.97 -13.78
N LYS A 86 -8.63 -15.94 -12.87
CA LYS A 86 -9.23 -14.70 -12.39
C LYS A 86 -8.29 -13.98 -11.44
N ILE A 87 -8.33 -12.66 -11.49
CA ILE A 87 -7.52 -11.78 -10.65
C ILE A 87 -8.45 -10.93 -9.79
N ARG A 88 -8.19 -10.92 -8.49
CA ARG A 88 -8.89 -10.03 -7.57
C ARG A 88 -8.15 -8.69 -7.51
N LEU A 89 -8.87 -7.61 -7.78
CA LEU A 89 -8.35 -6.25 -7.71
C LEU A 89 -8.90 -5.57 -6.46
N ILE A 90 -8.03 -4.84 -5.77
CA ILE A 90 -8.40 -3.97 -4.66
C ILE A 90 -8.27 -2.53 -5.12
N LYS A 91 -9.36 -1.79 -5.00
CA LYS A 91 -9.43 -0.38 -5.37
C LYS A 91 -9.65 0.46 -4.12
N ILE A 92 -8.84 1.50 -3.95
CA ILE A 92 -8.99 2.48 -2.87
C ILE A 92 -9.39 3.81 -3.50
N GLY A 93 -10.69 4.11 -3.55
CA GLY A 93 -11.20 5.32 -4.20
C GLY A 93 -10.57 5.55 -5.57
N ASN A 94 -10.07 6.75 -5.81
CA ASN A 94 -9.29 7.08 -7.01
C ASN A 94 -7.78 7.11 -6.72
N VAL A 95 -7.36 6.56 -5.58
CA VAL A 95 -5.98 6.66 -5.07
C VAL A 95 -5.12 5.51 -5.53
N ASP A 96 -5.63 4.28 -5.46
CA ASP A 96 -4.85 3.09 -5.74
C ASP A 96 -5.69 1.98 -6.37
N LEU A 97 -5.05 1.20 -7.20
CA LEU A 97 -5.61 -0.02 -7.79
C LEU A 97 -4.49 -1.03 -7.92
N GLN A 98 -4.66 -2.21 -7.35
CA GLN A 98 -3.68 -3.28 -7.51
C GLN A 98 -4.28 -4.65 -7.26
N PRO A 99 -3.69 -5.71 -7.86
CA PRO A 99 -4.09 -7.08 -7.57
C PRO A 99 -3.66 -7.44 -6.15
N CYS A 100 -4.58 -8.04 -5.40
CA CYS A 100 -4.30 -8.47 -4.04
C CYS A 100 -5.32 -9.50 -3.56
N GLY A 101 -4.85 -10.57 -2.93
CA GLY A 101 -5.70 -11.60 -2.32
C GLY A 101 -5.94 -11.42 -0.83
N GLY A 102 -5.34 -10.40 -0.21
CA GLY A 102 -5.41 -10.18 1.23
C GLY A 102 -6.69 -9.51 1.70
N THR A 103 -6.81 -9.35 3.02
CA THR A 103 -7.95 -8.69 3.65
C THR A 103 -7.69 -7.20 3.81
N HIS A 104 -8.75 -6.40 3.67
CA HIS A 104 -8.68 -4.95 3.73
C HIS A 104 -9.82 -4.37 4.56
N VAL A 105 -9.63 -3.16 5.07
CA VAL A 105 -10.70 -2.38 5.70
C VAL A 105 -11.68 -1.89 4.63
N LYS A 106 -12.88 -1.52 5.05
CA LYS A 106 -13.93 -1.02 4.12
C LYS A 106 -13.69 0.42 3.69
N SER A 107 -13.05 1.22 4.55
CA SER A 107 -12.69 2.60 4.24
C SER A 107 -11.39 2.96 4.92
N THR A 108 -10.66 3.92 4.36
CA THR A 108 -9.32 4.26 4.84
C THR A 108 -9.32 4.86 6.24
N LYS A 109 -10.40 5.53 6.64
CA LYS A 109 -10.50 6.13 7.98
C LYS A 109 -10.42 5.08 9.10
N GLU A 110 -10.83 3.83 8.83
CA GLU A 110 -10.75 2.73 9.80
C GLU A 110 -9.31 2.37 10.16
N ILE A 111 -8.33 2.78 9.36
CA ILE A 111 -6.92 2.49 9.63
C ILE A 111 -6.44 3.23 10.87
N GLY A 112 -6.94 4.45 11.09
CA GLY A 112 -6.46 5.31 12.15
C GLY A 112 -5.13 5.98 11.77
N LYS A 113 -4.45 6.54 12.75
CA LYS A 113 -3.20 7.26 12.54
C LYS A 113 -2.06 6.32 12.15
N ILE A 114 -1.35 6.68 11.10
CA ILE A 114 -0.17 5.96 10.62
C ILE A 114 1.08 6.73 11.02
N GLU A 115 2.03 6.02 11.63
CA GLU A 115 3.34 6.56 11.94
C GLU A 115 4.36 5.91 11.02
N ILE A 116 5.19 6.74 10.37
CA ILE A 116 6.31 6.25 9.59
C ILE A 116 7.50 6.15 10.53
N GLY A 117 8.01 4.95 10.69
CA GLY A 117 9.17 4.69 11.52
C GLY A 117 10.47 5.01 10.78
N LYS A 118 11.54 4.37 11.20
CA LYS A 118 12.85 4.58 10.60
C LYS A 118 12.87 4.15 9.13
N ILE A 119 13.48 4.97 8.28
CA ILE A 119 13.79 4.60 6.89
C ILE A 119 15.24 4.13 6.86
N GLU A 120 15.45 2.88 6.44
CA GLU A 120 16.74 2.22 6.51
C GLU A 120 17.29 1.92 5.11
N ASN A 121 18.58 2.13 4.92
CA ASN A 121 19.25 1.70 3.70
C ASN A 121 19.50 0.18 3.77
N LYS A 122 19.08 -0.55 2.77
CA LYS A 122 19.27 -1.99 2.64
C LYS A 122 20.01 -2.28 1.34
N GLY A 123 21.34 -2.22 1.41
CA GLY A 123 22.20 -2.28 0.23
C GLY A 123 22.24 -0.96 -0.51
N LYS A 124 22.79 -0.97 -1.73
CA LYS A 124 23.01 0.25 -2.53
C LYS A 124 21.73 0.80 -3.13
N MET A 125 20.75 -0.07 -3.42
CA MET A 125 19.59 0.27 -4.22
C MET A 125 18.31 0.33 -3.42
N ASN A 126 18.23 -0.35 -2.29
CA ASN A 126 16.98 -0.53 -1.56
C ASN A 126 16.90 0.32 -0.30
N ARG A 127 15.72 0.88 -0.07
CA ARG A 127 15.39 1.56 1.19
C ARG A 127 14.16 0.93 1.81
N ARG A 128 14.26 0.64 3.09
CA ARG A 128 13.20 0.04 3.87
C ARG A 128 12.41 1.10 4.60
N VAL A 129 11.10 1.14 4.38
CA VAL A 129 10.18 2.02 5.08
C VAL A 129 9.41 1.20 6.11
N ASN A 130 9.54 1.56 7.37
CA ASN A 130 8.80 0.95 8.47
C ASN A 130 7.54 1.75 8.74
N LEU A 131 6.41 1.05 8.94
CA LEU A 131 5.10 1.63 9.14
C LEU A 131 4.47 1.07 10.42
N ILE A 132 3.91 1.95 11.25
CA ILE A 132 3.35 1.61 12.54
C ILE A 132 1.94 2.17 12.65
N LEU A 133 0.99 1.35 13.16
CA LEU A 133 -0.38 1.78 13.44
C LEU A 133 -0.53 2.08 14.93
N SER A 134 -0.29 3.32 15.31
CA SER A 134 -0.27 3.73 16.72
C SER A 134 -1.64 3.76 17.37
N ASP A 135 -2.69 4.14 16.65
CA ASP A 135 -4.03 4.23 17.21
C ASP A 135 -4.62 2.86 17.58
N LYS A 136 -4.33 1.83 16.80
CA LYS A 136 -4.74 0.47 17.13
C LYS A 136 -4.09 -0.02 18.42
N LEU A 137 -2.86 0.36 18.64
CA LEU A 137 -2.15 0.02 19.87
C LEU A 137 -2.77 0.73 21.06
N LEU A 138 -3.13 2.02 20.90
CA LEU A 138 -3.78 2.81 21.94
C LEU A 138 -5.15 2.25 22.31
N MET A 139 -5.97 1.94 21.33
CA MET A 139 -7.30 1.34 21.57
C MET A 139 -7.21 0.00 22.27
N LYS A 140 -6.21 -0.80 21.92
CA LYS A 140 -5.97 -2.09 22.56
C LYS A 140 -5.61 -1.92 24.04
N ASN A 141 -4.89 -0.86 24.39
CA ASN A 141 -4.50 -0.56 25.76
C ASN A 141 -5.65 0.02 26.60
N LEU A 142 -6.66 0.59 25.95
CA LEU A 142 -7.85 1.14 26.62
C LEU A 142 -8.91 0.09 26.89
N THR A 143 -8.84 -1.06 26.27
CA THR A 143 -9.77 -2.14 26.48
C THR A 143 -9.17 -3.24 27.34
#